data_0465f051dead21fcf353266f624bd53e
#
_entry.id   0465f051dead21fcf353266f624bd53e
#
_cell.length_a   1.000
_cell.length_b   1.000
_cell.length_c   1.000
_cell.angle_alpha   90.00
_cell.angle_beta   90.00
_cell.angle_gamma   90.00
#
_symmetry.space_group_name_H-M   'P 1'
#
loop_
_entity.id
_entity.type
_entity.pdbx_description
1 polymer ?
#
loop_
_entity_poly.entity_id
_entity_poly.type
_entity_poly.pdbx_seq_one_letter_code
_entity_poly.pdbx_strand_id
1 'polypeptide(L)'
;MRPLADRVLENQKNKDTKVNFVPERYEKTMNHWMEITYDWCISRQLWWGHRIPAWYKGDEVYVGMEAPKEDGWQQDSDVLDTWFSSALWPFSTLGWPDKTEDFERYYPNNCLVTGYDIIPFWVNRMTFQGLHFTNSRPFKDCLIHGLIRDKIGRKMSKSLGNGVDPMDVIEEYGADSLRFFLTTNSAPGMDLRYDEEKVKSTWNFVNKLWNASRYVLINMEDFKEENYTLEDLSLTDKWILEKLNR
;
A
#
# COMPACT_ATOMS: atom_id res chain seq x y z
N MET A 1 1.95 -12.46 -22.80
CA MET A 1 2.50 -12.18 -21.43
C MET A 1 4.00 -12.51 -21.29
N ARG A 2 4.52 -13.60 -21.89
CA ARG A 2 5.91 -14.02 -21.65
C ARG A 2 6.97 -12.93 -21.87
N PRO A 3 6.97 -12.15 -22.99
CA PRO A 3 7.97 -11.10 -23.19
C PRO A 3 7.95 -9.99 -22.12
N LEU A 4 6.77 -9.66 -21.59
CA LEU A 4 6.62 -8.68 -20.53
C LEU A 4 7.19 -9.21 -19.20
N ALA A 5 6.92 -10.46 -18.89
CA ALA A 5 7.44 -11.12 -17.68
C ALA A 5 8.96 -11.27 -17.73
N ASP A 6 9.52 -11.66 -18.86
CA ASP A 6 10.98 -11.78 -19.06
C ASP A 6 11.68 -10.43 -18.86
N ARG A 7 11.07 -9.36 -19.33
CA ARG A 7 11.57 -8.00 -19.10
C ARG A 7 11.60 -7.61 -17.62
N VAL A 8 10.56 -7.99 -16.84
CA VAL A 8 10.55 -7.77 -15.39
C VAL A 8 11.67 -8.56 -14.71
N LEU A 9 11.79 -9.85 -15.03
CA LEU A 9 12.82 -10.71 -14.46
C LEU A 9 14.24 -10.23 -14.76
N GLU A 10 14.46 -9.69 -15.96
CA GLU A 10 15.74 -9.10 -16.33
C GLU A 10 16.01 -7.80 -15.57
N ASN A 11 15.00 -6.92 -15.47
CA ASN A 11 15.13 -5.68 -14.69
C ASN A 11 15.44 -5.96 -13.21
N GLN A 12 14.88 -7.02 -12.62
CA GLN A 12 15.12 -7.38 -11.21
C GLN A 12 16.56 -7.88 -10.94
N LYS A 13 17.31 -8.27 -11.96
CA LYS A 13 18.74 -8.59 -11.82
C LYS A 13 19.64 -7.35 -11.72
N ASN A 14 19.17 -6.21 -12.19
CA ASN A 14 19.92 -4.97 -12.19
C ASN A 14 19.68 -4.20 -10.88
N LYS A 15 20.72 -4.03 -10.06
CA LYS A 15 20.65 -3.38 -8.74
C LYS A 15 20.17 -1.92 -8.79
N ASP A 16 20.44 -1.22 -9.90
CA ASP A 16 20.13 0.21 -10.03
C ASP A 16 18.68 0.46 -10.46
N THR A 17 18.11 -0.48 -11.22
CA THR A 17 16.76 -0.31 -11.81
C THR A 17 15.71 -1.26 -11.24
N LYS A 18 16.08 -2.23 -10.40
CA LYS A 18 15.12 -3.17 -9.79
C LYS A 18 14.15 -2.46 -8.86
N VAL A 19 13.00 -3.07 -8.65
CA VAL A 19 12.10 -2.74 -7.55
C VAL A 19 12.62 -3.39 -6.28
N ASN A 20 12.89 -2.60 -5.24
CA ASN A 20 13.35 -3.10 -3.94
C ASN A 20 12.15 -3.47 -3.08
N PHE A 21 12.14 -4.66 -2.51
CA PHE A 21 11.09 -5.12 -1.61
C PHE A 21 11.50 -4.97 -0.15
N VAL A 22 10.60 -4.46 0.67
CA VAL A 22 10.74 -4.40 2.12
C VAL A 22 9.54 -5.11 2.76
N PRO A 23 9.71 -6.32 3.35
CA PRO A 23 10.96 -7.10 3.45
C PRO A 23 11.40 -7.74 2.12
N GLU A 24 12.71 -7.92 1.97
CA GLU A 24 13.36 -8.44 0.75
C GLU A 24 12.80 -9.81 0.30
N ARG A 25 12.34 -10.66 1.23
CA ARG A 25 11.79 -11.98 0.90
C ARG A 25 10.68 -11.95 -0.15
N TYR A 26 9.95 -10.86 -0.28
CA TYR A 26 8.86 -10.72 -1.26
C TYR A 26 9.33 -10.50 -2.70
N GLU A 27 10.60 -10.18 -2.91
CA GLU A 27 11.20 -10.20 -4.26
C GLU A 27 11.13 -11.60 -4.88
N LYS A 28 11.35 -12.64 -4.07
CA LYS A 28 11.18 -14.04 -4.52
C LYS A 28 9.73 -14.34 -4.92
N THR A 29 8.78 -13.79 -4.19
CA THR A 29 7.35 -13.95 -4.52
C THR A 29 7.02 -13.28 -5.86
N MET A 30 7.49 -12.05 -6.07
CA MET A 30 7.32 -11.34 -7.34
C MET A 30 7.90 -12.13 -8.51
N ASN A 31 9.16 -12.55 -8.38
CA ASN A 31 9.87 -13.29 -9.43
C ASN A 31 9.17 -14.61 -9.76
N HIS A 32 8.79 -15.37 -8.74
CA HIS A 32 8.07 -16.63 -8.93
C HIS A 32 6.78 -16.45 -9.75
N TRP A 33 5.97 -15.45 -9.42
CA TRP A 33 4.75 -15.17 -10.20
C TRP A 33 5.03 -14.72 -11.63
N MET A 34 6.17 -14.08 -11.90
CA MET A 34 6.60 -13.74 -13.25
C MET A 34 7.09 -14.98 -14.02
N GLU A 35 7.78 -15.90 -13.35
CA GLU A 35 8.26 -17.14 -13.95
C GLU A 35 7.12 -18.05 -14.41
N ILE A 36 6.06 -18.18 -13.62
CA ILE A 36 4.90 -19.05 -13.91
C ILE A 36 3.76 -18.35 -14.63
N THR A 37 3.94 -17.08 -15.03
CA THR A 37 2.87 -16.32 -15.67
C THR A 37 2.43 -16.94 -16.99
N TYR A 38 1.13 -16.88 -17.26
CA TYR A 38 0.50 -17.29 -18.53
C TYR A 38 -0.22 -16.10 -19.16
N ASP A 39 -0.72 -16.29 -20.37
CA ASP A 39 -1.45 -15.24 -21.07
C ASP A 39 -2.73 -14.86 -20.31
N TRP A 40 -2.94 -13.57 -20.19
CA TRP A 40 -3.99 -12.98 -19.41
C TRP A 40 -5.06 -12.39 -20.32
N CYS A 41 -6.26 -12.94 -20.26
CA CYS A 41 -7.42 -12.32 -20.90
C CYS A 41 -7.81 -11.06 -20.12
N ILE A 42 -7.81 -9.93 -20.78
CA ILE A 42 -8.09 -8.62 -20.17
C ILE A 42 -9.54 -8.16 -20.36
N SER A 43 -10.37 -8.89 -21.09
CA SER A 43 -11.79 -8.56 -21.28
C SER A 43 -12.65 -9.13 -20.14
N ARG A 44 -13.66 -8.36 -19.74
CA ARG A 44 -14.65 -8.74 -18.73
C ARG A 44 -16.05 -8.37 -19.19
N GLN A 45 -17.00 -9.28 -18.97
CA GLN A 45 -18.43 -9.10 -19.25
C GLN A 45 -19.08 -8.45 -18.02
N LEU A 46 -18.74 -7.18 -17.78
CA LEU A 46 -19.28 -6.40 -16.65
C LEU A 46 -20.06 -5.20 -17.17
N TRP A 47 -21.05 -4.78 -16.40
CA TRP A 47 -21.86 -3.61 -16.74
C TRP A 47 -21.06 -2.29 -16.60
N TRP A 48 -20.22 -2.22 -15.59
CA TRP A 48 -19.40 -1.05 -15.29
C TRP A 48 -17.92 -1.32 -15.54
N GLY A 49 -17.23 -0.38 -16.15
CA GLY A 49 -15.80 -0.46 -16.41
C GLY A 49 -15.38 0.39 -17.61
N HIS A 50 -14.11 0.32 -17.95
CA HIS A 50 -13.56 0.97 -19.14
C HIS A 50 -13.79 0.08 -20.36
N ARG A 51 -14.64 0.51 -21.28
CA ARG A 51 -14.89 -0.23 -22.53
C ARG A 51 -13.59 -0.43 -23.29
N ILE A 52 -13.41 -1.62 -23.83
CA ILE A 52 -12.26 -1.95 -24.65
C ILE A 52 -12.29 -1.08 -25.91
N PRO A 53 -11.22 -0.30 -26.19
CA PRO A 53 -11.15 0.60 -27.34
C PRO A 53 -10.79 -0.18 -28.61
N ALA A 54 -11.54 -1.25 -28.91
CA ALA A 54 -11.41 -2.08 -30.09
C ALA A 54 -12.72 -2.06 -30.87
N TRP A 55 -12.62 -2.03 -32.18
CA TRP A 55 -13.74 -1.97 -33.11
C TRP A 55 -13.60 -3.08 -34.14
N TYR A 56 -14.69 -3.72 -34.46
CA TYR A 56 -14.73 -4.88 -35.35
C TYR A 56 -15.62 -4.59 -36.57
N LYS A 57 -15.18 -5.05 -37.76
CA LYS A 57 -15.94 -5.02 -38.99
C LYS A 57 -15.63 -6.31 -39.77
N GLY A 58 -16.47 -7.33 -39.62
CA GLY A 58 -16.15 -8.67 -40.10
C GLY A 58 -14.91 -9.23 -39.42
N ASP A 59 -13.87 -9.54 -40.15
CA ASP A 59 -12.59 -10.04 -39.65
C ASP A 59 -11.55 -8.92 -39.38
N GLU A 60 -11.93 -7.68 -39.66
CA GLU A 60 -11.06 -6.52 -39.41
C GLU A 60 -11.18 -6.04 -37.97
N VAL A 61 -10.04 -5.68 -37.38
CA VAL A 61 -9.95 -5.13 -36.02
C VAL A 61 -9.22 -3.80 -36.05
N TYR A 62 -9.83 -2.77 -35.49
CA TYR A 62 -9.22 -1.47 -35.29
C TYR A 62 -9.15 -1.15 -33.80
N VAL A 63 -8.00 -0.65 -33.32
CA VAL A 63 -7.83 -0.22 -31.93
C VAL A 63 -7.69 1.30 -31.90
N GLY A 64 -8.61 1.97 -31.20
CA GLY A 64 -8.63 3.43 -31.09
C GLY A 64 -9.78 3.91 -30.23
N MET A 65 -9.67 5.15 -29.73
CA MET A 65 -10.66 5.76 -28.83
C MET A 65 -11.99 6.04 -29.52
N GLU A 66 -11.94 6.31 -30.83
CA GLU A 66 -13.12 6.59 -31.67
C GLU A 66 -13.24 5.55 -32.77
N ALA A 67 -14.46 5.33 -33.24
CA ALA A 67 -14.69 4.48 -34.41
C ALA A 67 -14.01 5.04 -35.66
N PRO A 68 -13.52 4.18 -36.56
CA PRO A 68 -13.15 4.60 -37.90
C PRO A 68 -14.33 5.32 -38.61
N LYS A 69 -14.01 6.24 -39.52
CA LYS A 69 -15.02 7.07 -40.22
C LYS A 69 -15.95 6.28 -41.15
N GLU A 70 -15.52 5.07 -41.52
CA GLU A 70 -16.31 4.18 -42.35
C GLU A 70 -17.43 3.51 -41.58
N ASP A 71 -18.58 3.29 -42.21
CA ASP A 71 -19.70 2.59 -41.59
C ASP A 71 -19.43 1.10 -41.37
N GLY A 72 -20.15 0.53 -40.41
CA GLY A 72 -20.15 -0.91 -40.14
C GLY A 72 -19.19 -1.38 -39.05
N TRP A 73 -18.47 -0.45 -38.40
CA TRP A 73 -17.64 -0.76 -37.24
C TRP A 73 -18.49 -0.86 -35.97
N GLN A 74 -18.25 -1.89 -35.19
CA GLN A 74 -18.90 -2.12 -33.91
C GLN A 74 -17.87 -2.21 -32.79
N GLN A 75 -18.03 -1.39 -31.76
CA GLN A 75 -17.13 -1.43 -30.60
C GLN A 75 -17.32 -2.71 -29.80
N ASP A 76 -16.22 -3.22 -29.25
CA ASP A 76 -16.22 -4.32 -28.28
C ASP A 76 -17.21 -4.01 -27.14
N SER A 77 -18.06 -4.99 -26.79
CA SER A 77 -19.05 -4.85 -25.71
C SER A 77 -18.45 -5.01 -24.34
N ASP A 78 -17.28 -5.64 -24.24
CA ASP A 78 -16.61 -5.94 -22.99
C ASP A 78 -15.86 -4.72 -22.42
N VAL A 79 -15.52 -4.81 -21.16
CA VAL A 79 -14.70 -3.82 -20.45
C VAL A 79 -13.36 -4.41 -20.07
N LEU A 80 -12.39 -3.56 -19.84
CA LEU A 80 -11.07 -3.97 -19.36
C LEU A 80 -11.14 -4.51 -17.94
N ASP A 81 -10.35 -5.55 -17.66
CA ASP A 81 -10.09 -6.05 -16.31
C ASP A 81 -9.62 -4.91 -15.40
N THR A 82 -10.16 -4.86 -14.19
CA THR A 82 -9.83 -3.84 -13.18
C THR A 82 -8.31 -3.73 -12.96
N TRP A 83 -7.60 -4.86 -12.94
CA TRP A 83 -6.16 -4.87 -12.74
C TRP A 83 -5.36 -4.34 -13.92
N PHE A 84 -5.96 -4.27 -15.11
CA PHE A 84 -5.31 -3.64 -16.26
C PHE A 84 -5.20 -2.12 -16.07
N SER A 85 -6.31 -1.46 -15.79
CA SER A 85 -6.34 -0.01 -15.54
C SER A 85 -5.66 0.37 -14.23
N SER A 86 -5.83 -0.43 -13.16
CA SER A 86 -5.16 -0.21 -11.88
C SER A 86 -3.62 -0.24 -11.99
N ALA A 87 -3.10 -0.98 -12.94
CA ALA A 87 -1.66 -1.07 -13.16
C ALA A 87 -1.07 0.16 -13.90
N LEU A 88 -1.90 0.99 -14.49
CA LEU A 88 -1.48 2.27 -15.09
C LEU A 88 -1.28 3.38 -14.04
N TRP A 89 -1.80 3.18 -12.84
CA TRP A 89 -1.89 4.21 -11.79
C TRP A 89 -0.59 4.98 -11.52
N PRO A 90 0.62 4.35 -11.43
CA PRO A 90 1.85 5.06 -11.08
C PRO A 90 2.25 6.17 -12.06
N PHE A 91 1.77 6.11 -13.29
CA PHE A 91 2.13 7.07 -14.35
C PHE A 91 0.91 7.77 -14.97
N SER A 92 -0.26 7.12 -15.05
CA SER A 92 -1.46 7.75 -15.62
C SER A 92 -1.97 8.92 -14.78
N THR A 93 -1.87 8.85 -13.44
CA THR A 93 -2.27 9.92 -12.53
C THR A 93 -1.34 11.14 -12.59
N LEU A 94 -0.16 10.98 -13.17
CA LEU A 94 0.81 12.04 -13.38
C LEU A 94 0.71 12.65 -14.80
N GLY A 95 -0.32 12.27 -15.55
CA GLY A 95 -0.64 12.83 -16.86
C GLY A 95 -0.06 12.06 -18.06
N TRP A 96 0.61 10.91 -17.84
CA TRP A 96 1.03 10.06 -18.97
C TRP A 96 -0.20 9.69 -19.84
N PRO A 97 -0.12 9.71 -21.20
CA PRO A 97 1.10 9.69 -22.03
C PRO A 97 1.75 11.05 -22.30
N ASP A 98 1.18 12.14 -21.81
CA ASP A 98 1.79 13.46 -22.00
C ASP A 98 3.02 13.63 -21.09
N LYS A 99 3.96 14.47 -21.55
CA LYS A 99 5.14 14.85 -20.77
C LYS A 99 4.79 16.03 -19.88
N THR A 100 4.14 15.76 -18.74
CA THR A 100 3.80 16.79 -17.75
C THR A 100 4.95 17.02 -16.79
N GLU A 101 4.99 18.18 -16.14
CA GLU A 101 5.96 18.48 -15.08
C GLU A 101 5.85 17.46 -13.92
N ASP A 102 4.64 17.04 -13.57
CA ASP A 102 4.41 16.04 -12.52
C ASP A 102 4.98 14.68 -12.90
N PHE A 103 4.80 14.24 -14.16
CA PHE A 103 5.36 12.99 -14.64
C PHE A 103 6.89 13.03 -14.64
N GLU A 104 7.50 14.11 -15.10
CA GLU A 104 8.97 14.26 -15.12
C GLU A 104 9.55 14.31 -13.69
N ARG A 105 8.82 14.89 -12.74
CA ARG A 105 9.28 15.07 -11.36
C ARG A 105 9.05 13.87 -10.46
N TYR A 106 7.91 13.18 -10.59
CA TYR A 106 7.46 12.19 -9.63
C TYR A 106 7.48 10.75 -10.12
N TYR A 107 7.79 10.54 -11.41
CA TYR A 107 7.95 9.20 -11.95
C TYR A 107 9.42 8.88 -12.26
N PRO A 108 9.98 7.73 -11.84
CA PRO A 108 9.38 6.67 -11.00
C PRO A 108 9.01 7.15 -9.59
N ASN A 109 7.90 6.61 -9.05
CA ASN A 109 7.51 6.92 -7.69
C ASN A 109 8.56 6.41 -6.68
N ASN A 110 8.64 7.03 -5.50
CA ASN A 110 9.61 6.62 -4.49
C ASN A 110 9.22 5.31 -3.81
N CYS A 111 7.98 5.19 -3.36
CA CYS A 111 7.53 4.04 -2.58
C CYS A 111 6.08 3.66 -2.91
N LEU A 112 5.85 2.35 -3.08
CA LEU A 112 4.52 1.74 -3.07
C LEU A 112 4.33 1.02 -1.74
N VAL A 113 3.17 1.17 -1.11
CA VAL A 113 2.77 0.42 0.09
C VAL A 113 1.58 -0.46 -0.23
N THR A 114 1.68 -1.77 -0.02
CA THR A 114 0.60 -2.72 -0.34
C THR A 114 0.70 -4.02 0.45
N GLY A 115 -0.39 -4.81 0.45
CA GLY A 115 -0.41 -6.16 1.00
C GLY A 115 0.30 -7.17 0.09
N TYR A 116 0.82 -8.22 0.70
CA TYR A 116 1.51 -9.28 -0.06
C TYR A 116 0.59 -10.08 -0.99
N ASP A 117 -0.70 -10.12 -0.70
CA ASP A 117 -1.69 -10.91 -1.43
C ASP A 117 -2.00 -10.38 -2.83
N ILE A 118 -1.68 -9.11 -3.11
CA ILE A 118 -1.85 -8.50 -4.42
C ILE A 118 -0.54 -8.23 -5.16
N ILE A 119 0.56 -8.83 -4.73
CA ILE A 119 1.82 -8.77 -5.50
C ILE A 119 1.60 -9.27 -6.94
N PRO A 120 0.99 -10.45 -7.21
CA PRO A 120 0.80 -10.93 -8.57
C PRO A 120 -0.19 -10.10 -9.38
N PHE A 121 -1.18 -9.50 -8.72
CA PHE A 121 -2.27 -8.79 -9.40
C PHE A 121 -1.95 -7.33 -9.64
N TRP A 122 -1.27 -6.66 -8.73
CA TRP A 122 -1.04 -5.23 -8.81
C TRP A 122 0.44 -4.87 -8.98
N VAL A 123 1.31 -5.31 -8.07
CA VAL A 123 2.74 -4.96 -8.13
C VAL A 123 3.38 -5.43 -9.43
N ASN A 124 3.17 -6.70 -9.80
CA ASN A 124 3.72 -7.28 -11.02
C ASN A 124 3.16 -6.57 -12.27
N ARG A 125 1.86 -6.28 -12.27
CA ARG A 125 1.21 -5.61 -13.41
C ARG A 125 1.66 -4.17 -13.57
N MET A 126 1.78 -3.40 -12.49
CA MET A 126 2.39 -2.07 -12.53
C MET A 126 3.84 -2.14 -13.05
N THR A 127 4.60 -3.13 -12.62
CA THR A 127 6.01 -3.25 -13.01
C THR A 127 6.15 -3.58 -14.50
N PHE A 128 5.42 -4.56 -15.03
CA PHE A 128 5.58 -4.86 -16.46
C PHE A 128 4.96 -3.76 -17.35
N GLN A 129 3.87 -3.12 -16.94
CA GLN A 129 3.31 -2.00 -17.70
C GLN A 129 4.22 -0.76 -17.64
N GLY A 130 4.75 -0.43 -16.47
CA GLY A 130 5.74 0.65 -16.33
C GLY A 130 6.95 0.44 -17.24
N LEU A 131 7.57 -0.73 -17.17
CA LEU A 131 8.68 -1.08 -18.05
C LEU A 131 8.29 -1.05 -19.53
N HIS A 132 7.08 -1.48 -19.89
CA HIS A 132 6.62 -1.50 -21.27
C HIS A 132 6.36 -0.10 -21.83
N PHE A 133 5.62 0.71 -21.12
CA PHE A 133 5.15 2.01 -21.61
C PHE A 133 6.15 3.15 -21.39
N THR A 134 6.94 3.10 -20.32
CA THR A 134 7.83 4.20 -19.92
C THR A 134 9.33 3.84 -19.95
N ASN A 135 9.66 2.58 -20.21
CA ASN A 135 11.02 2.03 -20.12
C ASN A 135 11.66 2.16 -18.71
N SER A 136 10.86 2.37 -17.67
CA SER A 136 11.31 2.55 -16.29
C SER A 136 10.49 1.74 -15.32
N ARG A 137 11.08 1.41 -14.15
CA ARG A 137 10.32 0.84 -13.03
C ARG A 137 9.26 1.82 -12.57
N PRO A 138 8.07 1.36 -12.10
CA PRO A 138 7.01 2.28 -11.68
C PRO A 138 7.28 2.95 -10.33
N PHE A 139 8.05 2.30 -9.46
CA PHE A 139 8.44 2.77 -8.13
C PHE A 139 9.78 2.16 -7.74
N LYS A 140 10.50 2.87 -6.86
CA LYS A 140 11.81 2.43 -6.37
C LYS A 140 11.67 1.33 -5.33
N ASP A 141 10.87 1.58 -4.29
CA ASP A 141 10.70 0.70 -3.15
C ASP A 141 9.26 0.19 -3.08
N CYS A 142 9.08 -1.07 -2.69
CA CYS A 142 7.78 -1.69 -2.45
C CYS A 142 7.73 -2.18 -1.00
N LEU A 143 7.05 -1.44 -0.14
CA LEU A 143 6.84 -1.80 1.25
C LEU A 143 5.63 -2.72 1.36
N ILE A 144 5.87 -3.94 1.78
CA ILE A 144 4.84 -4.96 1.93
C ILE A 144 4.41 -5.05 3.40
N HIS A 145 3.13 -4.79 3.64
CA HIS A 145 2.51 -5.02 4.94
C HIS A 145 1.77 -6.37 4.98
N GLY A 146 1.52 -6.87 6.19
CA GLY A 146 0.68 -8.04 6.42
C GLY A 146 -0.81 -7.72 6.35
N LEU A 147 -1.64 -8.75 6.42
CA LEU A 147 -3.09 -8.63 6.45
C LEU A 147 -3.61 -8.61 7.90
N ILE A 148 -4.70 -7.89 8.12
CA ILE A 148 -5.46 -7.99 9.35
C ILE A 148 -6.35 -9.22 9.27
N ARG A 149 -6.21 -10.12 10.25
CA ARG A 149 -6.98 -11.36 10.36
C ARG A 149 -7.87 -11.30 11.60
N ASP A 150 -8.90 -12.13 11.62
CA ASP A 150 -9.73 -12.27 12.81
C ASP A 150 -8.95 -12.89 13.99
N LYS A 151 -9.57 -12.95 15.15
CA LYS A 151 -8.95 -13.45 16.40
C LYS A 151 -8.39 -14.87 16.28
N ILE A 152 -9.01 -15.71 15.45
CA ILE A 152 -8.54 -17.09 15.21
C ILE A 152 -7.62 -17.23 13.98
N GLY A 153 -7.26 -16.11 13.34
CA GLY A 153 -6.29 -16.05 12.26
C GLY A 153 -6.85 -16.26 10.85
N ARG A 154 -8.18 -16.25 10.65
CA ARG A 154 -8.79 -16.34 9.32
C ARG A 154 -8.74 -14.98 8.61
N LYS A 155 -8.60 -14.99 7.29
CA LYS A 155 -8.73 -13.77 6.47
C LYS A 155 -10.14 -13.20 6.65
N MET A 156 -10.22 -11.90 6.94
CA MET A 156 -11.50 -11.20 7.01
C MET A 156 -12.13 -11.10 5.63
N SER A 157 -13.42 -11.41 5.52
CA SER A 157 -14.18 -11.30 4.29
C SER A 157 -15.65 -10.96 4.56
N LYS A 158 -16.29 -10.29 3.60
CA LYS A 158 -17.73 -9.97 3.68
C LYS A 158 -18.60 -11.23 3.78
N SER A 159 -18.21 -12.30 3.08
CA SER A 159 -18.94 -13.57 3.06
C SER A 159 -18.89 -14.32 4.39
N LEU A 160 -17.83 -14.15 5.17
CA LEU A 160 -17.70 -14.75 6.50
C LEU A 160 -18.28 -13.87 7.62
N GLY A 161 -18.59 -12.61 7.33
CA GLY A 161 -19.09 -11.66 8.34
C GLY A 161 -18.15 -11.44 9.50
N ASN A 162 -16.85 -11.73 9.33
CA ASN A 162 -15.82 -11.62 10.37
C ASN A 162 -14.98 -10.34 10.24
N GLY A 163 -15.42 -9.39 9.41
CA GLY A 163 -14.81 -8.07 9.30
C GLY A 163 -15.15 -7.20 10.49
N VAL A 164 -14.23 -6.34 10.89
CA VAL A 164 -14.43 -5.33 11.92
C VAL A 164 -14.44 -3.96 11.24
N ASP A 165 -15.48 -3.17 11.49
CA ASP A 165 -15.53 -1.81 11.00
C ASP A 165 -14.58 -0.94 11.86
N PRO A 166 -13.56 -0.31 11.26
CA PRO A 166 -12.66 0.55 12.00
C PRO A 166 -13.38 1.77 12.61
N MET A 167 -14.52 2.20 12.07
CA MET A 167 -15.27 3.32 12.61
C MET A 167 -15.92 2.96 13.95
N ASP A 168 -16.50 1.75 14.09
CA ASP A 168 -17.05 1.27 15.35
C ASP A 168 -15.96 1.23 16.44
N VAL A 169 -14.75 0.76 16.07
CA VAL A 169 -13.61 0.71 16.99
C VAL A 169 -13.16 2.12 17.41
N ILE A 170 -13.18 3.08 16.47
CA ILE A 170 -12.83 4.47 16.75
C ILE A 170 -13.86 5.14 17.64
N GLU A 171 -15.14 4.87 17.47
CA GLU A 171 -16.20 5.39 18.32
C GLU A 171 -16.07 4.88 19.75
N GLU A 172 -15.69 3.61 19.96
CA GLU A 172 -15.59 3.01 21.28
C GLU A 172 -14.27 3.34 21.99
N TYR A 173 -13.12 3.24 21.27
CA TYR A 173 -11.78 3.32 21.89
C TYR A 173 -10.96 4.54 21.46
N GLY A 174 -11.46 5.33 20.52
CA GLY A 174 -10.73 6.46 19.95
C GLY A 174 -9.73 6.08 18.86
N ALA A 175 -9.48 7.01 17.93
CA ALA A 175 -8.60 6.82 16.79
C ALA A 175 -7.14 6.51 17.19
N ASP A 176 -6.65 7.16 18.24
CA ASP A 176 -5.26 6.96 18.70
C ASP A 176 -5.02 5.55 19.23
N SER A 177 -6.02 4.97 19.89
CA SER A 177 -5.94 3.60 20.39
C SER A 177 -5.85 2.58 19.27
N LEU A 178 -6.66 2.73 18.23
CA LEU A 178 -6.61 1.87 17.04
C LEU A 178 -5.28 2.04 16.30
N ARG A 179 -4.84 3.27 16.04
CA ARG A 179 -3.58 3.55 15.35
C ARG A 179 -2.38 3.00 16.11
N PHE A 180 -2.34 3.20 17.42
CA PHE A 180 -1.25 2.68 18.25
C PHE A 180 -1.25 1.14 18.28
N PHE A 181 -2.44 0.50 18.38
CA PHE A 181 -2.57 -0.95 18.30
C PHE A 181 -2.00 -1.48 16.96
N LEU A 182 -2.42 -0.90 15.84
CA LEU A 182 -1.97 -1.32 14.51
C LEU A 182 -0.46 -1.14 14.34
N THR A 183 0.10 -0.05 14.85
CA THR A 183 1.53 0.25 14.71
C THR A 183 2.42 -0.64 15.59
N THR A 184 2.03 -0.85 16.85
CA THR A 184 2.86 -1.57 17.82
C THR A 184 2.77 -3.10 17.71
N ASN A 185 1.70 -3.61 17.11
CA ASN A 185 1.49 -5.06 16.97
C ASN A 185 1.79 -5.58 15.56
N SER A 186 2.22 -4.72 14.62
CA SER A 186 2.57 -5.11 13.28
C SER A 186 4.08 -5.18 13.08
N ALA A 187 4.51 -6.15 12.27
CA ALA A 187 5.86 -6.19 11.74
C ALA A 187 5.79 -6.23 10.20
N PRO A 188 6.76 -5.65 9.48
CA PRO A 188 6.73 -5.61 8.02
C PRO A 188 6.50 -6.98 7.38
N GLY A 189 5.44 -7.09 6.58
CA GLY A 189 5.06 -8.32 5.88
C GLY A 189 4.51 -9.44 6.76
N MET A 190 4.16 -9.18 8.01
CA MET A 190 3.56 -10.15 8.91
C MET A 190 2.10 -9.83 9.18
N ASP A 191 1.25 -10.87 9.17
CA ASP A 191 -0.16 -10.72 9.48
C ASP A 191 -0.38 -10.34 10.93
N LEU A 192 -1.38 -9.50 11.17
CA LEU A 192 -1.83 -9.09 12.48
C LEU A 192 -3.19 -9.74 12.78
N ARG A 193 -3.29 -10.41 13.93
CA ARG A 193 -4.59 -10.87 14.45
C ARG A 193 -5.24 -9.73 15.22
N TYR A 194 -6.41 -9.31 14.75
CA TYR A 194 -7.24 -8.38 15.48
C TYR A 194 -7.78 -9.03 16.75
N ASP A 195 -7.60 -8.34 17.85
CA ASP A 195 -8.14 -8.73 19.16
C ASP A 195 -8.58 -7.46 19.88
N GLU A 196 -9.87 -7.36 20.17
CA GLU A 196 -10.47 -6.20 20.81
C GLU A 196 -9.88 -5.94 22.21
N GLU A 197 -9.58 -6.99 22.97
CA GLU A 197 -8.92 -6.86 24.27
C GLU A 197 -7.55 -6.17 24.17
N LYS A 198 -6.83 -6.37 23.07
CA LYS A 198 -5.57 -5.66 22.83
C LYS A 198 -5.80 -4.19 22.49
N VAL A 199 -6.86 -3.86 21.74
CA VAL A 199 -7.23 -2.47 21.47
C VAL A 199 -7.60 -1.77 22.78
N LYS A 200 -8.39 -2.41 23.62
CA LYS A 200 -8.74 -1.92 24.97
C LYS A 200 -7.51 -1.72 25.87
N SER A 201 -6.57 -2.64 25.82
CA SER A 201 -5.27 -2.48 26.53
C SER A 201 -4.52 -1.25 26.04
N THR A 202 -4.52 -0.99 24.73
CA THR A 202 -3.93 0.20 24.14
C THR A 202 -4.65 1.47 24.59
N TRP A 203 -5.97 1.46 24.61
CA TRP A 203 -6.78 2.57 25.13
C TRP A 203 -6.43 2.90 26.57
N ASN A 204 -6.27 1.89 27.42
CA ASN A 204 -5.82 2.08 28.81
C ASN A 204 -4.43 2.74 28.88
N PHE A 205 -3.51 2.35 27.98
CA PHE A 205 -2.18 2.96 27.91
C PHE A 205 -2.23 4.42 27.47
N VAL A 206 -3.01 4.74 26.43
CA VAL A 206 -3.19 6.11 25.95
C VAL A 206 -3.81 7.00 27.04
N ASN A 207 -4.83 6.51 27.74
CA ASN A 207 -5.44 7.20 28.85
C ASN A 207 -4.46 7.43 30.03
N LYS A 208 -3.63 6.44 30.34
CA LYS A 208 -2.59 6.60 31.34
C LYS A 208 -1.60 7.71 30.98
N LEU A 209 -1.15 7.73 29.73
CA LEU A 209 -0.24 8.77 29.22
C LEU A 209 -0.89 10.16 29.31
N TRP A 210 -2.14 10.27 28.85
CA TRP A 210 -2.91 11.52 28.94
C TRP A 210 -3.03 12.02 30.39
N ASN A 211 -3.45 11.15 31.29
CA ASN A 211 -3.66 11.53 32.70
C ASN A 211 -2.35 11.86 33.41
N ALA A 212 -1.25 11.16 33.11
CA ALA A 212 0.06 11.49 33.64
C ALA A 212 0.54 12.88 33.15
N SER A 213 0.38 13.15 31.85
CA SER A 213 0.71 14.46 31.28
C SER A 213 -0.14 15.57 31.87
N ARG A 214 -1.45 15.34 32.00
CA ARG A 214 -2.38 16.30 32.63
C ARG A 214 -1.99 16.58 34.07
N TYR A 215 -1.63 15.55 34.84
CA TYR A 215 -1.17 15.71 36.22
C TYR A 215 0.07 16.60 36.29
N VAL A 216 1.05 16.38 35.42
CA VAL A 216 2.25 17.23 35.34
C VAL A 216 1.87 18.67 35.02
N LEU A 217 1.05 18.89 33.97
CA LEU A 217 0.66 20.24 33.56
C LEU A 217 -0.07 21.03 34.64
N ILE A 218 -0.99 20.38 35.37
CA ILE A 218 -1.72 21.05 36.50
C ILE A 218 -0.75 21.46 37.62
N ASN A 219 0.27 20.66 37.89
CA ASN A 219 1.27 20.97 38.91
C ASN A 219 2.37 21.92 38.44
N MET A 220 2.36 22.32 37.16
CA MET A 220 3.29 23.30 36.59
C MET A 220 2.74 24.73 36.57
N GLU A 221 1.51 24.99 36.99
CA GLU A 221 0.91 26.34 36.95
C GLU A 221 1.74 27.36 37.72
N ASP A 222 2.33 26.97 38.87
CA ASP A 222 3.18 27.78 39.70
C ASP A 222 4.67 27.53 39.53
N PHE A 223 5.06 26.71 38.50
CA PHE A 223 6.45 26.35 38.29
C PHE A 223 7.26 27.56 37.80
N LYS A 224 8.30 27.86 38.53
CA LYS A 224 9.31 28.84 38.13
C LYS A 224 10.56 28.08 37.65
N GLU A 225 10.98 28.41 36.44
CA GLU A 225 12.21 27.83 35.88
C GLU A 225 13.40 28.31 36.75
N GLU A 226 13.94 27.42 37.56
CA GLU A 226 15.15 27.65 38.35
C GLU A 226 16.33 26.95 37.68
N ASN A 227 17.46 27.58 37.65
CA ASN A 227 18.72 26.96 37.18
C ASN A 227 19.15 25.90 38.19
N TYR A 228 19.00 24.62 37.80
CA TYR A 228 19.52 23.49 38.58
C TYR A 228 20.69 22.84 37.87
N THR A 229 21.61 22.26 38.64
CA THR A 229 22.73 21.47 38.13
C THR A 229 22.49 19.99 38.39
N LEU A 230 23.29 19.13 37.76
CA LEU A 230 23.22 17.68 38.02
C LEU A 230 23.49 17.32 39.48
N GLU A 231 24.14 18.20 40.25
CA GLU A 231 24.46 18.01 41.67
C GLU A 231 23.23 18.21 42.55
N ASP A 232 22.30 19.06 42.12
CA ASP A 232 21.02 19.34 42.81
C ASP A 232 20.02 18.20 42.69
N LEU A 233 20.23 17.29 41.75
CA LEU A 233 19.33 16.18 41.49
C LEU A 233 19.51 15.04 42.50
N SER A 234 18.39 14.50 42.99
CA SER A 234 18.39 13.29 43.79
C SER A 234 18.86 12.05 42.99
N LEU A 235 19.17 10.98 43.68
CA LEU A 235 19.51 9.71 43.04
C LEU A 235 18.40 9.19 42.11
N THR A 236 17.15 9.41 42.52
CA THR A 236 15.95 9.02 41.73
C THR A 236 15.86 9.84 40.45
N ASP A 237 16.11 11.15 40.51
CA ASP A 237 16.08 12.03 39.36
C ASP A 237 17.19 11.65 38.35
N LYS A 238 18.41 11.42 38.86
CA LYS A 238 19.54 10.95 38.03
C LYS A 238 19.22 9.61 37.35
N TRP A 239 18.62 8.70 38.09
CA TRP A 239 18.19 7.38 37.55
C TRP A 239 17.16 7.52 36.43
N ILE A 240 16.11 8.34 36.61
CA ILE A 240 15.07 8.48 35.57
C ILE A 240 15.60 9.19 34.32
N LEU A 241 16.46 10.19 34.48
CA LEU A 241 17.11 10.88 33.37
C LEU A 241 18.02 9.93 32.57
N GLU A 242 18.77 9.07 33.26
CA GLU A 242 19.57 8.04 32.58
C GLU A 242 18.71 7.06 31.81
N LYS A 243 17.58 6.65 32.36
CA LYS A 243 16.60 5.78 31.68
C LYS A 243 16.00 6.43 30.44
N LEU A 244 15.72 7.73 30.49
CA LEU A 244 15.18 8.49 29.35
C LEU A 244 16.18 8.60 28.20
N ASN A 245 17.47 8.69 28.51
CA ASN A 245 18.54 8.88 27.52
C ASN A 245 19.05 7.58 26.89
N ARG A 246 18.58 6.42 27.32
CA ARG A 246 18.88 5.10 26.73
C ARG A 246 17.89 4.73 25.63
#